data_cb1f8bbb3b4f4c4d7f6383a061a25ba3
#
_entry.id   cb1f8bbb3b4f4c4d7f6383a061a25ba3
#
_cell.length_a   1.000
_cell.length_b   1.000
_cell.length_c   1.000
_cell.angle_alpha   90.00
_cell.angle_beta   90.00
_cell.angle_gamma   90.00
#
_symmetry.space_group_name_H-M   'P 1'
#
loop_
_entity.id
_entity.type
_entity.pdbx_description
1 polymer ?
#
loop_
_entity_poly.entity_id
_entity_poly.type
_entity_poly.pdbx_seq_one_letter_code
_entity_poly.pdbx_strand_id
1 'polypeptide(L)'
;MRKISRRSFLKAATVACALTALTACGGGDESAAASVAKDENGAYVDTLTITLGRFAEPSAAALFPEGQTFEDNAYTRYIESKLNVDLVDSFEAGGDAYTNQLATCVASGELPDILTVNSYDTFVEMVNNGLTYDLTDVYEEYASDYIK
;
A
#
# COMPACT_ATOMS: atom_id res chain seq x y z
N MET A 1 -16.46 8.28 3.83
CA MET A 1 -15.19 7.63 3.43
C MET A 1 -14.08 8.23 4.27
N ARG A 2 -13.45 7.47 5.13
CA ARG A 2 -12.31 7.92 5.94
C ARG A 2 -11.04 7.65 5.15
N LYS A 3 -10.36 8.70 4.71
CA LYS A 3 -9.00 8.57 4.16
C LYS A 3 -8.07 8.13 5.29
N ILE A 4 -7.45 6.98 5.16
CA ILE A 4 -6.45 6.50 6.11
C ILE A 4 -5.14 7.19 5.73
N SER A 5 -4.72 8.14 6.55
CA SER A 5 -3.39 8.75 6.45
C SER A 5 -2.33 7.68 6.73
N ARG A 6 -1.10 7.84 6.19
CA ARG A 6 0.07 6.96 6.42
C ARG A 6 0.28 6.60 7.90
N ARG A 7 -0.12 7.49 8.80
CA ARG A 7 -0.09 7.27 10.26
C ARG A 7 -1.28 6.43 10.77
N SER A 8 -2.32 6.22 9.95
CA SER A 8 -3.53 5.49 10.34
C SER A 8 -3.50 4.03 9.89
N PHE A 9 -2.70 3.69 8.88
CA PHE A 9 -2.46 2.30 8.49
C PHE A 9 -1.87 1.47 9.65
N LEU A 10 -1.11 2.14 10.53
CA LEU A 10 -0.51 1.54 11.72
C LEU A 10 -1.43 1.57 12.96
N LYS A 11 -2.66 2.07 12.89
CA LYS A 11 -3.49 2.31 14.08
C LYS A 11 -4.83 1.56 14.13
N ALA A 12 -5.13 0.69 13.18
CA ALA A 12 -6.40 -0.04 13.18
C ALA A 12 -6.18 -1.53 13.35
N ALA A 13 -6.03 -1.99 14.55
CA ALA A 13 -6.52 -3.28 15.01
C ALA A 13 -6.29 -3.48 16.50
N THR A 14 -7.30 -3.52 17.25
CA THR A 14 -7.41 -4.41 18.41
C THR A 14 -8.87 -4.60 18.75
N VAL A 15 -9.33 -5.83 18.72
CA VAL A 15 -10.22 -6.50 19.67
C VAL A 15 -10.21 -7.97 19.25
N ALA A 16 -9.92 -9.00 19.97
CA ALA A 16 -9.90 -9.24 21.38
C ALA A 16 -9.06 -10.50 21.65
N CYS A 17 -8.23 -10.46 22.63
CA CYS A 17 -8.10 -11.53 23.60
C CYS A 17 -7.58 -10.92 24.91
N ALA A 18 -8.33 -11.13 25.96
CA ALA A 18 -8.11 -10.61 27.28
C ALA A 18 -6.97 -11.32 28.01
N LEU A 19 -6.43 -10.59 29.04
CA LEU A 19 -5.59 -11.03 30.17
C LEU A 19 -4.08 -11.09 29.84
N THR A 20 -3.24 -10.36 30.50
CA THR A 20 -3.08 -9.90 31.87
C THR A 20 -2.03 -8.81 31.94
N ALA A 21 -2.18 -7.93 32.94
CA ALA A 21 -1.25 -6.87 33.29
C ALA A 21 0.14 -7.37 33.69
N LEU A 22 1.18 -6.55 33.44
CA LEU A 22 2.06 -6.02 34.49
C LEU A 22 3.16 -5.14 33.89
N THR A 23 3.13 -3.89 34.33
CA THR A 23 4.18 -2.90 34.50
C THR A 23 5.63 -3.25 34.18
N ALA A 24 6.28 -2.43 33.33
CA ALA A 24 7.60 -1.86 33.66
C ALA A 24 7.88 -0.63 32.78
N CYS A 25 8.24 0.47 33.40
CA CYS A 25 8.77 1.68 32.82
C CYS A 25 10.06 1.42 32.03
N GLY A 26 10.19 2.02 30.85
CA GLY A 26 11.42 2.09 30.09
C GLY A 26 11.15 2.69 28.72
N GLY A 27 11.54 3.94 28.47
CA GLY A 27 11.26 4.68 27.27
C GLY A 27 11.85 4.06 26.02
N GLY A 28 11.07 4.10 24.99
CA GLY A 28 11.35 3.77 23.60
C GLY A 28 10.02 3.80 22.89
N ASP A 29 9.77 4.82 22.07
CA ASP A 29 8.61 4.87 21.19
C ASP A 29 8.74 3.80 20.08
N GLU A 30 8.54 2.53 20.44
CA GLU A 30 8.14 1.52 19.49
C GLU A 30 6.64 1.70 19.28
N SER A 31 6.30 2.44 18.23
CA SER A 31 4.96 2.48 17.69
C SER A 31 4.61 1.06 17.22
N ALA A 32 3.99 0.26 18.10
CA ALA A 32 3.47 -1.04 17.73
C ALA A 32 2.51 -0.86 16.56
N ALA A 33 2.89 -1.36 15.41
CA ALA A 33 2.04 -1.44 14.24
C ALA A 33 0.78 -2.22 14.63
N ALA A 34 -0.35 -1.53 14.71
CA ALA A 34 -1.62 -2.18 14.96
C ALA A 34 -1.91 -3.09 13.77
N SER A 35 -1.85 -4.40 13.97
CA SER A 35 -2.17 -5.38 12.95
C SER A 35 -3.64 -5.24 12.56
N VAL A 36 -3.92 -5.01 11.28
CA VAL A 36 -5.30 -5.02 10.77
C VAL A 36 -5.81 -6.46 10.86
N ALA A 37 -7.00 -6.66 11.44
CA ALA A 37 -7.56 -7.98 11.62
C ALA A 37 -7.79 -8.67 10.26
N LYS A 38 -7.36 -9.94 10.18
CA LYS A 38 -7.59 -10.78 9.00
C LYS A 38 -8.43 -11.98 9.40
N ASP A 39 -9.20 -12.48 8.47
CA ASP A 39 -9.96 -13.71 8.59
C ASP A 39 -9.05 -14.96 8.44
N GLU A 40 -9.65 -16.15 8.54
CA GLU A 40 -8.95 -17.43 8.40
C GLU A 40 -8.35 -17.68 7.01
N ASN A 41 -8.80 -16.93 5.99
CA ASN A 41 -8.31 -16.98 4.61
C ASN A 41 -7.26 -15.91 4.31
N GLY A 42 -6.94 -15.06 5.30
CA GLY A 42 -5.98 -13.96 5.18
C GLY A 42 -6.55 -12.68 4.57
N ALA A 43 -7.87 -12.62 4.31
CA ALA A 43 -8.54 -11.39 3.88
C ALA A 43 -8.75 -10.45 5.07
N TYR A 44 -8.75 -9.15 4.82
CA TYR A 44 -9.03 -8.16 5.85
C TYR A 44 -10.50 -8.25 6.29
N VAL A 45 -10.76 -8.18 7.61
CA VAL A 45 -12.12 -8.23 8.16
C VAL A 45 -12.92 -7.01 7.74
N ASP A 46 -12.32 -5.82 7.87
CA ASP A 46 -12.88 -4.57 7.36
C ASP A 46 -12.22 -4.23 6.02
N THR A 47 -12.99 -3.76 5.03
CA THR A 47 -12.44 -3.39 3.73
C THR A 47 -11.39 -2.31 3.87
N LEU A 48 -10.18 -2.60 3.39
CA LEU A 48 -9.05 -1.69 3.41
C LEU A 48 -8.89 -1.02 2.05
N THR A 49 -8.97 0.31 2.02
CA THR A 49 -8.66 1.09 0.81
C THR A 49 -7.14 1.23 0.67
N ILE A 50 -6.62 0.79 -0.47
CA ILE A 50 -5.22 0.92 -0.87
C ILE A 50 -5.15 1.86 -2.06
N THR A 51 -4.35 2.91 -1.94
CA THR A 51 -4.18 3.91 -2.99
C THR A 51 -2.97 3.61 -3.85
N LEU A 52 -3.12 3.77 -5.17
CA LEU A 52 -2.11 3.42 -6.16
C LEU A 52 -1.68 4.64 -6.97
N GLY A 53 -0.36 4.77 -7.23
CA GLY A 53 0.17 5.58 -8.31
C GLY A 53 0.47 4.67 -9.48
N ARG A 54 -0.44 4.59 -10.43
CA ARG A 54 -0.40 3.59 -11.50
C ARG A 54 0.35 4.09 -12.71
N PHE A 55 1.41 3.36 -13.09
CA PHE A 55 2.02 3.52 -14.41
C PHE A 55 1.15 2.83 -15.46
N ALA A 56 0.56 3.60 -16.33
CA ALA A 56 -0.40 3.15 -17.33
C ALA A 56 -0.11 3.77 -18.68
N GLU A 57 0.35 2.95 -19.64
CA GLU A 57 0.55 3.42 -21.01
C GLU A 57 -0.78 3.45 -21.76
N PRO A 58 -1.14 4.57 -22.41
CA PRO A 58 -2.40 4.69 -23.15
C PRO A 58 -2.59 3.62 -24.22
N SER A 59 -1.51 3.14 -24.83
CA SER A 59 -1.54 2.05 -25.82
C SER A 59 -1.99 0.72 -25.20
N ALA A 60 -1.70 0.48 -23.93
CA ALA A 60 -2.14 -0.72 -23.24
C ALA A 60 -3.61 -0.65 -22.83
N ALA A 61 -4.18 0.54 -22.62
CA ALA A 61 -5.60 0.71 -22.35
C ALA A 61 -6.49 0.15 -23.48
N ALA A 62 -6.05 0.26 -24.73
CA ALA A 62 -6.77 -0.25 -25.88
C ALA A 62 -6.80 -1.79 -25.98
N LEU A 63 -6.02 -2.49 -25.16
CA LEU A 63 -5.97 -3.96 -25.10
C LEU A 63 -6.95 -4.54 -24.09
N PHE A 64 -7.58 -3.74 -23.26
CA PHE A 64 -8.60 -4.23 -22.34
C PHE A 64 -9.88 -4.62 -23.06
N PRO A 65 -10.57 -5.66 -22.59
CA PRO A 65 -11.94 -5.94 -23.00
C PRO A 65 -12.85 -4.73 -22.75
N GLU A 66 -13.94 -4.65 -23.53
CA GLU A 66 -14.91 -3.57 -23.41
C GLU A 66 -15.41 -3.41 -21.95
N GLY A 67 -15.40 -2.19 -21.45
CA GLY A 67 -15.83 -1.86 -20.09
C GLY A 67 -14.79 -2.12 -19.00
N GLN A 68 -13.59 -2.53 -19.35
CA GLN A 68 -12.48 -2.67 -18.39
C GLN A 68 -11.49 -1.51 -18.51
N THR A 69 -10.85 -1.20 -17.38
CA THR A 69 -9.84 -0.16 -17.25
C THR A 69 -8.63 -0.69 -16.49
N PHE A 70 -7.59 0.12 -16.31
CA PHE A 70 -6.49 -0.25 -15.42
C PHE A 70 -6.95 -0.42 -13.96
N GLU A 71 -7.85 0.43 -13.49
CA GLU A 71 -8.39 0.37 -12.12
C GLU A 71 -9.41 -0.76 -11.95
N ASP A 72 -10.31 -0.96 -12.93
CA ASP A 72 -11.37 -1.98 -12.87
C ASP A 72 -11.21 -3.02 -13.99
N ASN A 73 -10.60 -4.15 -13.66
CA ASN A 73 -10.41 -5.28 -14.56
C ASN A 73 -10.46 -6.62 -13.80
N ALA A 74 -10.30 -7.72 -14.51
CA ALA A 74 -10.40 -9.05 -13.91
C ALA A 74 -9.34 -9.31 -12.81
N TYR A 75 -8.16 -8.71 -12.92
CA TYR A 75 -7.09 -8.89 -11.93
C TYR A 75 -7.34 -8.06 -10.66
N THR A 76 -7.72 -6.79 -10.81
CA THR A 76 -8.03 -5.92 -9.68
C THR A 76 -9.21 -6.46 -8.89
N ARG A 77 -10.32 -6.84 -9.56
CA ARG A 77 -11.48 -7.48 -8.92
C ARG A 77 -11.12 -8.78 -8.21
N TYR A 78 -10.19 -9.57 -8.78
CA TYR A 78 -9.74 -10.79 -8.13
C TYR A 78 -8.99 -10.47 -6.82
N ILE A 79 -8.05 -9.54 -6.83
CA ILE A 79 -7.30 -9.11 -5.65
C ILE A 79 -8.25 -8.56 -4.59
N GLU A 80 -9.14 -7.65 -4.97
CA GLU A 80 -10.13 -7.04 -4.09
C GLU A 80 -11.02 -8.09 -3.41
N SER A 81 -11.52 -9.04 -4.20
CA SER A 81 -12.37 -10.12 -3.68
C SER A 81 -11.64 -11.10 -2.77
N LYS A 82 -10.32 -11.30 -2.98
CA LYS A 82 -9.53 -12.24 -2.19
C LYS A 82 -9.03 -11.65 -0.89
N LEU A 83 -8.71 -10.38 -0.90
CA LEU A 83 -8.08 -9.72 0.24
C LEU A 83 -9.04 -8.79 1.01
N ASN A 84 -10.26 -8.58 0.51
CA ASN A 84 -11.21 -7.58 0.99
C ASN A 84 -10.57 -6.19 1.04
N VAL A 85 -9.98 -5.80 -0.08
CA VAL A 85 -9.40 -4.47 -0.29
C VAL A 85 -10.18 -3.71 -1.35
N ASP A 86 -10.05 -2.39 -1.36
CA ASP A 86 -10.56 -1.47 -2.37
C ASP A 86 -9.36 -0.76 -2.99
N LEU A 87 -9.04 -1.06 -4.25
CA LEU A 87 -7.90 -0.50 -4.96
C LEU A 87 -8.33 0.78 -5.67
N VAL A 88 -7.76 1.91 -5.28
CA VAL A 88 -8.13 3.23 -5.80
C VAL A 88 -6.92 3.91 -6.43
N ASP A 89 -7.00 4.26 -7.70
CA ASP A 89 -5.93 5.00 -8.36
C ASP A 89 -5.93 6.47 -7.91
N SER A 90 -4.90 6.87 -7.16
CA SER A 90 -4.67 8.28 -6.82
C SER A 90 -4.30 9.07 -8.07
N PHE A 91 -3.58 8.42 -8.97
CA PHE A 91 -3.33 8.89 -10.33
C PHE A 91 -2.99 7.71 -11.25
N GLU A 92 -3.31 7.89 -12.53
CA GLU A 92 -2.99 7.00 -13.63
C GLU A 92 -2.31 7.81 -14.73
N ALA A 93 -1.10 7.46 -15.10
CA ALA A 93 -0.34 8.17 -16.12
C ALA A 93 0.73 7.27 -16.75
N GLY A 94 1.16 7.58 -17.97
CA GLY A 94 2.25 6.90 -18.67
C GLY A 94 3.38 7.86 -19.07
N GLY A 95 4.54 7.34 -19.39
CA GLY A 95 5.67 8.09 -19.89
C GLY A 95 6.08 9.27 -19.00
N ASP A 96 6.33 10.43 -19.62
CA ASP A 96 6.75 11.65 -18.92
C ASP A 96 5.68 12.19 -17.95
N ALA A 97 4.40 11.97 -18.25
CA ALA A 97 3.31 12.39 -17.37
C ALA A 97 3.39 11.67 -16.01
N TYR A 98 3.73 10.38 -16.01
CA TYR A 98 3.95 9.63 -14.78
C TYR A 98 5.14 10.18 -13.98
N THR A 99 6.25 10.44 -14.66
CA THR A 99 7.46 11.01 -14.02
C THR A 99 7.17 12.36 -13.36
N ASN A 100 6.42 13.23 -14.02
CA ASN A 100 6.03 14.52 -13.48
C ASN A 100 5.09 14.38 -12.27
N GLN A 101 4.13 13.44 -12.33
CA GLN A 101 3.22 13.18 -11.22
C GLN A 101 3.98 12.62 -10.01
N LEU A 102 4.89 11.67 -10.24
CA LEU A 102 5.76 11.12 -9.21
C LEU A 102 6.59 12.21 -8.53
N ALA A 103 7.23 13.09 -9.32
CA ALA A 103 8.01 14.20 -8.78
C ALA A 103 7.15 15.13 -7.93
N THR A 104 5.91 15.40 -8.34
CA THR A 104 4.96 16.21 -7.57
C THR A 104 4.62 15.54 -6.22
N CYS A 105 4.35 14.24 -6.22
CA CYS A 105 4.08 13.48 -5.01
C CYS A 105 5.28 13.46 -4.05
N VAL A 106 6.50 13.27 -4.58
CA VAL A 106 7.74 13.29 -3.78
C VAL A 106 7.96 14.68 -3.17
N ALA A 107 7.79 15.74 -3.95
CA ALA A 107 7.96 17.11 -3.48
C ALA A 107 6.94 17.53 -2.41
N SER A 108 5.69 17.09 -2.53
CA SER A 108 4.65 17.37 -1.54
C SER A 108 4.70 16.45 -0.30
N GLY A 109 5.40 15.30 -0.40
CA GLY A 109 5.35 14.25 0.61
C GLY A 109 4.00 13.52 0.71
N GLU A 110 3.08 13.78 -0.24
CA GLU A 110 1.78 13.11 -0.34
C GLU A 110 1.85 12.01 -1.39
N LEU A 111 2.22 10.80 -0.96
CA LEU A 111 2.32 9.64 -1.85
C LEU A 111 1.12 8.71 -1.66
N PRO A 112 0.71 8.01 -2.73
CA PRO A 112 -0.16 6.84 -2.60
C PRO A 112 0.54 5.73 -1.81
N ASP A 113 -0.21 4.73 -1.35
CA ASP A 113 0.32 3.62 -0.56
C ASP A 113 1.29 2.77 -1.39
N ILE A 114 1.01 2.59 -2.66
CA ILE A 114 1.84 1.83 -3.61
C ILE A 114 2.06 2.65 -4.87
N LEU A 115 3.31 2.72 -5.32
CA LEU A 115 3.66 3.36 -6.58
C LEU A 115 4.91 2.73 -7.21
N THR A 116 5.09 2.94 -8.50
CA THR A 116 6.28 2.50 -9.22
C THR A 116 7.32 3.60 -9.24
N VAL A 117 8.56 3.28 -8.86
CA VAL A 117 9.70 4.19 -8.99
C VAL A 117 10.66 3.62 -10.01
N ASN A 118 10.82 4.32 -11.13
CA ASN A 118 11.65 3.90 -12.27
C ASN A 118 13.03 4.58 -12.33
N SER A 119 13.37 5.40 -11.32
CA SER A 119 14.65 6.10 -11.19
C SER A 119 15.29 5.76 -9.86
N TYR A 120 16.55 5.31 -9.90
CA TYR A 120 17.31 5.03 -8.69
C TYR A 120 17.55 6.30 -7.86
N ASP A 121 17.80 7.42 -8.50
CA ASP A 121 18.03 8.70 -7.80
C ASP A 121 16.76 9.15 -7.06
N THR A 122 15.60 9.04 -7.71
CA THR A 122 14.31 9.33 -7.07
C THR A 122 14.05 8.38 -5.89
N PHE A 123 14.36 7.09 -6.04
CA PHE A 123 14.23 6.11 -4.95
C PHE A 123 15.11 6.49 -3.76
N VAL A 124 16.37 6.82 -3.99
CA VAL A 124 17.31 7.26 -2.93
C VAL A 124 16.82 8.54 -2.25
N GLU A 125 16.30 9.49 -3.01
CA GLU A 125 15.70 10.71 -2.46
C GLU A 125 14.51 10.39 -1.55
N MET A 126 13.62 9.49 -1.96
CA MET A 126 12.47 9.05 -1.17
C MET A 126 12.91 8.37 0.13
N VAL A 127 13.93 7.50 0.07
CA VAL A 127 14.48 6.83 1.27
C VAL A 127 15.07 7.86 2.23
N ASN A 128 15.89 8.79 1.74
CA ASN A 128 16.53 9.82 2.56
C ASN A 128 15.52 10.79 3.23
N ASN A 129 14.38 10.99 2.57
CA ASN A 129 13.29 11.82 3.09
C ASN A 129 12.27 11.03 3.96
N GLY A 130 12.50 9.73 4.22
CA GLY A 130 11.60 8.89 5.01
C GLY A 130 10.23 8.69 4.37
N LEU A 131 10.17 8.69 3.04
CA LEU A 131 8.95 8.51 2.24
C LEU A 131 8.66 7.06 1.87
N THR A 132 9.54 6.14 2.27
CA THR A 132 9.41 4.69 2.01
C THR A 132 9.42 3.92 3.33
N TYR A 133 8.90 2.70 3.29
CA TYR A 133 8.99 1.74 4.39
C TYR A 133 10.05 0.69 4.09
N ASP A 134 10.79 0.28 5.12
CA ASP A 134 11.58 -0.95 5.06
C ASP A 134 10.63 -2.15 5.16
N LEU A 135 10.66 -2.99 4.15
CA LEU A 135 9.82 -4.18 4.05
C LEU A 135 10.58 -5.47 4.35
N THR A 136 11.79 -5.40 4.90
CA THR A 136 12.65 -6.57 5.15
C THR A 136 11.92 -7.63 5.96
N ASP A 137 11.37 -7.26 7.11
CA ASP A 137 10.65 -8.20 7.98
C ASP A 137 9.37 -8.74 7.33
N VAL A 138 8.65 -7.88 6.61
CA VAL A 138 7.43 -8.27 5.87
C VAL A 138 7.78 -9.26 4.75
N TYR A 139 8.89 -9.03 4.06
CA TYR A 139 9.38 -9.95 3.03
C TYR A 139 9.73 -11.31 3.63
N GLU A 140 10.46 -11.34 4.75
CA GLU A 140 10.84 -12.59 5.41
C GLU A 140 9.62 -13.37 5.93
N GLU A 141 8.58 -12.70 6.40
CA GLU A 141 7.39 -13.34 6.93
C GLU A 141 6.43 -13.83 5.83
N TYR A 142 6.20 -13.01 4.79
CA TYR A 142 5.09 -13.23 3.84
C TYR A 142 5.53 -13.64 2.44
N ALA A 143 6.80 -13.48 2.05
CA ALA A 143 7.21 -13.88 0.73
C ALA A 143 7.13 -15.40 0.54
N SER A 144 6.63 -15.83 -0.59
CA SER A 144 6.58 -17.25 -0.93
C SER A 144 7.98 -17.81 -1.18
N ASP A 145 8.13 -19.14 -1.06
CA ASP A 145 9.39 -19.83 -1.34
C ASP A 145 9.89 -19.58 -2.78
N TYR A 146 8.97 -19.28 -3.69
CA TYR A 146 9.31 -18.95 -5.08
C TYR A 146 9.99 -17.58 -5.21
N ILE A 147 9.64 -16.64 -4.32
CA ILE A 147 10.16 -15.26 -4.33
C ILE A 147 11.45 -15.15 -3.52
N LYS A 148 11.60 -15.93 -2.45
CA LYS A 148 12.82 -16.04 -1.64
C LYS A 148 13.92 -16.80 -2.39
#